data_af06091206cf57499f3eb13045728618
#
_entry.id   af06091206cf57499f3eb13045728618
#
_cell.length_a   1.000
_cell.length_b   1.000
_cell.length_c   1.000
_cell.angle_alpha   90.00
_cell.angle_beta   90.00
_cell.angle_gamma   90.00
#
_symmetry.space_group_name_H-M   'P 1'
#
loop_
_entity.id
_entity.type
_entity.pdbx_description
1 polymer ?
#
loop_
_entity_poly.entity_id
_entity_poly.type
_entity_poly.pdbx_seq_one_letter_code
_entity_poly.pdbx_strand_id
1 'polypeptide(L)'
;FRSANTFTTEDINGEEYTEAAFQEADLTMVNVFATWCGPCVNEIPYLAELDEKMKDKGVQVIGVVMDAVKGTEKDEEGIKKAQILAEKTKAEYPFLLPDSGYMNGRLAYVQAFPETFFVDKNGNIVGETYSGSRSLEEWEEIVNTELEGLKADQEKEDGEKK
;
A
#
# COMPACT_ATOMS: atom_id res chain seq x y z
N PHE A 1 1.84 -15.14 5.73
CA PHE A 1 2.13 -14.61 4.38
C PHE A 1 3.50 -14.01 4.33
N ARG A 2 4.27 -14.44 3.36
CA ARG A 2 5.62 -13.93 3.15
C ARG A 2 5.73 -13.06 1.91
N SER A 3 4.74 -13.14 1.01
CA SER A 3 4.86 -12.48 -0.28
C SER A 3 3.53 -12.01 -0.82
N ALA A 4 3.51 -10.77 -1.34
CA ALA A 4 2.41 -10.19 -2.09
C ALA A 4 2.80 -10.06 -3.57
N ASN A 5 3.76 -10.87 -4.03
CA ASN A 5 4.47 -10.65 -5.28
C ASN A 5 3.77 -11.18 -6.54
N THR A 6 2.54 -11.66 -6.43
CA THR A 6 1.81 -12.16 -7.60
C THR A 6 0.46 -11.47 -7.67
N PHE A 7 0.34 -10.50 -8.55
CA PHE A 7 -0.94 -9.88 -8.84
C PHE A 7 -0.92 -9.19 -10.21
N THR A 8 -2.10 -9.07 -10.79
CA THR A 8 -2.36 -8.23 -11.95
C THR A 8 -3.67 -7.53 -11.67
N THR A 9 -3.65 -6.22 -11.72
CA THR A 9 -4.84 -5.42 -11.47
C THR A 9 -4.75 -4.12 -12.28
N GLU A 10 -5.67 -3.22 -12.02
CA GLU A 10 -5.61 -1.87 -12.55
C GLU A 10 -5.90 -0.88 -11.44
N ASP A 11 -5.55 0.37 -11.66
CA ASP A 11 -5.91 1.43 -10.72
C ASP A 11 -7.32 1.96 -11.05
N ILE A 12 -7.77 2.92 -10.26
CA ILE A 12 -9.09 3.52 -10.44
C ILE A 12 -9.26 4.30 -11.74
N ASN A 13 -8.17 4.52 -12.48
CA ASN A 13 -8.18 5.20 -13.78
C ASN A 13 -7.98 4.23 -14.95
N GLY A 14 -7.93 2.92 -14.68
CA GLY A 14 -7.80 1.89 -15.68
C GLY A 14 -6.37 1.57 -16.09
N GLU A 15 -5.38 2.15 -15.43
CA GLU A 15 -3.98 1.85 -15.70
C GLU A 15 -3.59 0.52 -15.07
N GLU A 16 -2.92 -0.33 -15.85
CA GLU A 16 -2.52 -1.67 -15.40
C GLU A 16 -1.36 -1.63 -14.42
N TYR A 17 -1.44 -2.45 -13.36
CA TYR A 17 -0.40 -2.64 -12.37
C TYR A 17 -0.17 -4.12 -12.09
N THR A 18 1.10 -4.45 -11.89
CA THR A 18 1.53 -5.79 -11.45
C THR A 18 2.49 -5.63 -10.28
N GLU A 19 3.00 -6.76 -9.78
CA GLU A 19 4.04 -6.77 -8.76
C GLU A 19 5.31 -6.01 -9.16
N ALA A 20 5.49 -5.71 -10.43
CA ALA A 20 6.59 -4.87 -10.91
C ALA A 20 6.57 -3.47 -10.27
N ALA A 21 5.41 -3.00 -9.81
CA ALA A 21 5.29 -1.72 -9.13
C ALA A 21 6.14 -1.67 -7.85
N PHE A 22 6.35 -2.80 -7.19
CA PHE A 22 7.17 -2.87 -5.97
C PHE A 22 8.65 -2.62 -6.25
N GLN A 23 9.10 -2.87 -7.48
CA GLN A 23 10.52 -2.68 -7.87
C GLN A 23 10.91 -1.20 -7.95
N GLU A 24 9.92 -0.31 -7.98
CA GLU A 24 10.16 1.14 -8.08
C GLU A 24 10.68 1.75 -6.76
N ALA A 25 10.62 1.02 -5.67
CA ALA A 25 11.05 1.51 -4.36
C ALA A 25 11.68 0.39 -3.53
N ASP A 26 12.51 0.77 -2.57
CA ASP A 26 13.10 -0.19 -1.63
C ASP A 26 12.03 -0.73 -0.68
N LEU A 27 11.08 0.12 -0.31
CA LEU A 27 9.99 -0.20 0.60
C LEU A 27 8.70 0.40 0.08
N THR A 28 7.65 -0.42 -0.03
CA THR A 28 6.31 0.04 -0.39
C THR A 28 5.37 -0.11 0.79
N MET A 29 4.71 0.98 1.15
CA MET A 29 3.65 1.00 2.15
C MET A 29 2.33 0.73 1.43
N VAL A 30 1.69 -0.40 1.73
CA VAL A 30 0.41 -0.77 1.14
C VAL A 30 -0.69 -0.46 2.15
N ASN A 31 -1.54 0.49 1.81
CA ASN A 31 -2.64 0.94 2.66
C ASN A 31 -3.96 0.42 2.10
N VAL A 32 -4.62 -0.46 2.83
CA VAL A 32 -5.87 -1.10 2.43
C VAL A 32 -7.03 -0.37 3.08
N PHE A 33 -7.95 0.12 2.26
CA PHE A 33 -9.04 0.96 2.75
C PHE A 33 -10.33 0.79 1.95
N ALA A 34 -11.40 1.43 2.43
CA ALA A 34 -12.67 1.52 1.75
C ALA A 34 -13.09 3.00 1.72
N THR A 35 -13.83 3.40 0.68
CA THR A 35 -14.23 4.80 0.49
C THR A 35 -15.22 5.29 1.55
N TRP A 36 -15.95 4.36 2.16
CA TRP A 36 -16.93 4.67 3.21
C TRP A 36 -16.32 4.77 4.61
N CYS A 37 -15.04 4.46 4.74
CA CYS A 37 -14.34 4.42 6.03
C CYS A 37 -13.82 5.82 6.40
N GLY A 38 -14.42 6.45 7.39
CA GLY A 38 -14.02 7.79 7.85
C GLY A 38 -12.55 7.92 8.23
N PRO A 39 -12.03 7.08 9.15
CA PRO A 39 -10.61 7.11 9.52
C PRO A 39 -9.67 6.90 8.34
N CYS A 40 -10.05 6.03 7.38
CA CYS A 40 -9.27 5.81 6.16
C CYS A 40 -9.14 7.09 5.35
N VAL A 41 -10.28 7.74 5.12
CA VAL A 41 -10.35 8.99 4.33
C VAL A 41 -9.54 10.09 5.00
N ASN A 42 -9.65 10.20 6.32
CA ASN A 42 -8.97 11.24 7.08
C ASN A 42 -7.45 11.14 7.01
N GLU A 43 -6.89 9.94 6.86
CA GLU A 43 -5.43 9.79 6.79
C GLU A 43 -4.85 9.89 5.38
N ILE A 44 -5.67 9.82 4.32
CA ILE A 44 -5.16 9.88 2.94
C ILE A 44 -4.30 11.12 2.68
N PRO A 45 -4.66 12.34 3.10
CA PRO A 45 -3.78 13.50 2.91
C PRO A 45 -2.41 13.33 3.56
N TYR A 46 -2.35 12.66 4.71
CA TYR A 46 -1.08 12.39 5.38
C TYR A 46 -0.24 11.37 4.61
N LEU A 47 -0.90 10.35 4.04
CA LEU A 47 -0.23 9.36 3.20
C LEU A 47 0.29 9.97 1.90
N ALA A 48 -0.46 10.90 1.32
CA ALA A 48 -0.04 11.63 0.13
C ALA A 48 1.21 12.47 0.41
N GLU A 49 1.23 13.15 1.54
CA GLU A 49 2.40 13.93 1.98
C GLU A 49 3.58 13.03 2.29
N LEU A 50 3.32 11.91 2.94
CA LEU A 50 4.35 10.91 3.27
C LEU A 50 5.00 10.34 2.01
N ASP A 51 4.19 10.00 1.01
CA ASP A 51 4.68 9.49 -0.29
C ASP A 51 5.64 10.48 -0.94
N GLU A 52 5.26 11.75 -0.99
CA GLU A 52 6.07 12.81 -1.55
C GLU A 52 7.38 13.01 -0.77
N LYS A 53 7.29 13.06 0.54
CA LYS A 53 8.42 13.28 1.44
C LYS A 53 9.45 12.15 1.41
N MET A 54 8.98 10.93 1.28
CA MET A 54 9.82 9.74 1.43
C MET A 54 10.33 9.16 0.11
N LYS A 55 9.92 9.73 -1.02
CA LYS A 55 10.37 9.28 -2.35
C LYS A 55 11.89 9.21 -2.47
N ASP A 56 12.56 10.25 -2.03
CA ASP A 56 14.02 10.34 -2.10
C ASP A 56 14.73 9.33 -1.20
N LYS A 57 14.00 8.75 -0.25
CA LYS A 57 14.53 7.72 0.65
C LYS A 57 14.21 6.31 0.19
N GLY A 58 13.60 6.17 -0.98
CA GLY A 58 13.28 4.86 -1.55
C GLY A 58 11.98 4.27 -1.03
N VAL A 59 11.04 5.10 -0.58
CA VAL A 59 9.74 4.66 -0.06
C VAL A 59 8.61 5.20 -0.94
N GLN A 60 7.63 4.36 -1.23
CA GLN A 60 6.42 4.75 -1.94
C GLN A 60 5.19 4.22 -1.22
N VAL A 61 4.05 4.86 -1.48
CA VAL A 61 2.74 4.44 -0.95
C VAL A 61 1.88 3.91 -2.10
N ILE A 62 1.17 2.83 -1.86
CA ILE A 62 0.15 2.29 -2.77
C ILE A 62 -1.11 2.08 -1.94
N GLY A 63 -2.25 2.57 -2.43
CA GLY A 63 -3.55 2.31 -1.82
C GLY A 63 -4.23 1.14 -2.50
N VAL A 64 -5.02 0.38 -1.74
CA VAL A 64 -5.90 -0.66 -2.29
C VAL A 64 -7.31 -0.34 -1.82
N VAL A 65 -8.22 -0.16 -2.77
CA VAL A 65 -9.61 0.25 -2.50
C VAL A 65 -10.50 -0.98 -2.55
N MET A 66 -10.86 -1.51 -1.38
CA MET A 66 -11.58 -2.79 -1.30
C MET A 66 -13.02 -2.70 -1.82
N ASP A 67 -13.68 -1.56 -1.71
CA ASP A 67 -15.04 -1.37 -2.22
C ASP A 67 -15.11 -0.90 -3.68
N ALA A 68 -13.99 -0.90 -4.38
CA ALA A 68 -13.96 -0.69 -5.84
C ALA A 68 -14.31 -1.95 -6.62
N VAL A 69 -14.49 -3.07 -5.94
CA VAL A 69 -14.93 -4.34 -6.54
C VAL A 69 -16.06 -4.94 -5.71
N LYS A 70 -16.88 -5.77 -6.37
CA LYS A 70 -17.86 -6.65 -5.73
C LYS A 70 -17.54 -8.06 -6.23
N GLY A 71 -17.03 -8.90 -5.33
CA GLY A 71 -16.50 -10.21 -5.74
C GLY A 71 -15.34 -10.01 -6.69
N THR A 72 -15.46 -10.54 -7.93
CA THR A 72 -14.43 -10.41 -8.96
C THR A 72 -14.74 -9.31 -9.98
N GLU A 73 -15.86 -8.62 -9.83
CA GLU A 73 -16.29 -7.59 -10.78
C GLU A 73 -16.03 -6.19 -10.25
N LYS A 74 -15.71 -5.29 -11.18
CA LYS A 74 -15.55 -3.87 -10.85
C LYS A 74 -16.87 -3.26 -10.39
N ASP A 75 -16.79 -2.48 -9.33
CA ASP A 75 -17.93 -1.67 -8.88
C ASP A 75 -17.73 -0.24 -9.35
N GLU A 76 -18.40 0.14 -10.42
CA GLU A 76 -18.24 1.46 -11.05
C GLU A 76 -18.56 2.60 -10.07
N GLU A 77 -19.52 2.41 -9.18
CA GLU A 77 -19.84 3.40 -8.15
C GLU A 77 -18.70 3.56 -7.15
N GLY A 78 -18.12 2.45 -6.69
CA GLY A 78 -16.98 2.46 -5.80
C GLY A 78 -15.75 3.10 -6.43
N ILE A 79 -15.51 2.79 -7.71
CA ILE A 79 -14.41 3.40 -8.46
C ILE A 79 -14.57 4.91 -8.56
N LYS A 80 -15.78 5.36 -8.87
CA LYS A 80 -16.08 6.79 -8.98
C LYS A 80 -15.88 7.52 -7.66
N LYS A 81 -16.33 6.91 -6.56
CA LYS A 81 -16.11 7.46 -5.22
C LYS A 81 -14.61 7.58 -4.91
N ALA A 82 -13.83 6.57 -5.28
CA ALA A 82 -12.38 6.58 -5.08
C ALA A 82 -11.71 7.67 -5.93
N GLN A 83 -12.17 7.89 -7.16
CA GLN A 83 -11.65 8.95 -8.03
C GLN A 83 -11.90 10.33 -7.42
N ILE A 84 -13.11 10.56 -6.91
CA ILE A 84 -13.47 11.82 -6.25
C ILE A 84 -12.60 12.02 -4.99
N LEU A 85 -12.42 10.94 -4.24
CA LEU A 85 -11.61 10.96 -3.03
C LEU A 85 -10.15 11.30 -3.32
N ALA A 86 -9.57 10.68 -4.35
CA ALA A 86 -8.19 10.96 -4.76
C ALA A 86 -8.02 12.44 -5.14
N GLU A 87 -8.97 12.99 -5.86
CA GLU A 87 -8.95 14.40 -6.26
C GLU A 87 -9.04 15.34 -5.05
N LYS A 88 -9.98 15.08 -4.15
CA LYS A 88 -10.20 15.92 -2.97
C LYS A 88 -9.03 15.89 -1.99
N THR A 89 -8.39 14.75 -1.84
CA THR A 89 -7.27 14.57 -0.92
C THR A 89 -5.92 14.87 -1.55
N LYS A 90 -5.89 15.12 -2.87
CA LYS A 90 -4.67 15.35 -3.65
C LYS A 90 -3.72 14.16 -3.58
N ALA A 91 -4.26 12.96 -3.48
CA ALA A 91 -3.46 11.74 -3.48
C ALA A 91 -2.88 11.52 -4.89
N GLU A 92 -1.56 11.51 -4.99
CA GLU A 92 -0.85 11.24 -6.24
C GLU A 92 -0.36 9.80 -6.32
N TYR A 93 -0.33 9.08 -5.20
CA TYR A 93 -0.01 7.66 -5.22
C TYR A 93 -1.21 6.87 -5.78
N PRO A 94 -0.95 5.71 -6.41
CA PRO A 94 -2.03 4.97 -7.07
C PRO A 94 -3.00 4.32 -6.08
N PHE A 95 -4.28 4.32 -6.44
CA PHE A 95 -5.32 3.56 -5.78
C PHE A 95 -5.62 2.36 -6.66
N LEU A 96 -5.23 1.17 -6.21
CA LEU A 96 -5.42 -0.07 -6.96
C LEU A 96 -6.74 -0.74 -6.58
N LEU A 97 -7.32 -1.44 -7.57
CA LEU A 97 -8.41 -2.37 -7.29
C LEU A 97 -7.80 -3.66 -6.73
N PRO A 98 -8.49 -4.36 -5.82
CA PRO A 98 -8.06 -5.70 -5.43
C PRO A 98 -8.03 -6.61 -6.67
N ASP A 99 -6.97 -7.39 -6.80
CA ASP A 99 -6.87 -8.38 -7.86
C ASP A 99 -7.64 -9.65 -7.49
N SER A 100 -7.89 -10.53 -8.47
CA SER A 100 -8.63 -11.76 -8.25
C SER A 100 -7.95 -12.72 -7.25
N GLY A 101 -6.62 -12.64 -7.14
CA GLY A 101 -5.84 -13.42 -6.19
C GLY A 101 -5.61 -12.76 -4.85
N TYR A 102 -6.14 -11.55 -4.65
CA TYR A 102 -5.96 -10.77 -3.40
C TYR A 102 -4.50 -10.61 -2.98
N MET A 103 -3.64 -10.23 -3.93
CA MET A 103 -2.20 -10.09 -3.70
C MET A 103 -1.62 -11.35 -3.05
N ASN A 104 -1.79 -12.46 -3.75
CA ASN A 104 -1.33 -13.78 -3.29
C ASN A 104 -1.95 -14.16 -1.94
N GLY A 105 -3.22 -13.82 -1.75
CA GLY A 105 -4.01 -14.15 -0.56
C GLY A 105 -3.90 -13.16 0.59
N ARG A 106 -2.98 -12.20 0.52
CA ARG A 106 -2.74 -11.27 1.64
C ARG A 106 -3.98 -10.44 1.99
N LEU A 107 -4.71 -9.96 0.98
CA LEU A 107 -5.88 -9.11 1.20
C LEU A 107 -7.06 -9.85 1.84
N ALA A 108 -7.12 -11.17 1.71
CA ALA A 108 -8.18 -11.97 2.31
C ALA A 108 -8.16 -11.96 3.84
N TYR A 109 -7.03 -11.58 4.44
CA TYR A 109 -6.86 -11.54 5.90
C TYR A 109 -7.15 -10.16 6.51
N VAL A 110 -7.49 -9.18 5.67
CA VAL A 110 -7.86 -7.84 6.16
C VAL A 110 -9.25 -7.91 6.76
N GLN A 111 -9.35 -7.64 8.06
CA GLN A 111 -10.61 -7.72 8.81
C GLN A 111 -11.19 -6.36 9.18
N ALA A 112 -10.38 -5.32 9.12
CA ALA A 112 -10.81 -3.98 9.48
C ALA A 112 -10.02 -2.96 8.67
N PHE A 113 -10.57 -1.76 8.50
CA PHE A 113 -9.95 -0.69 7.73
C PHE A 113 -9.65 0.52 8.62
N PRO A 114 -8.57 1.24 8.36
CA PRO A 114 -7.52 0.91 7.41
C PRO A 114 -6.54 -0.13 7.98
N GLU A 115 -5.98 -0.93 7.10
CA GLU A 115 -4.88 -1.83 7.46
C GLU A 115 -3.70 -1.51 6.56
N THR A 116 -2.50 -1.47 7.13
CA THR A 116 -1.28 -1.12 6.40
C THR A 116 -0.22 -2.19 6.62
N PHE A 117 0.41 -2.62 5.54
CA PHE A 117 1.56 -3.52 5.61
C PHE A 117 2.65 -3.03 4.65
N PHE A 118 3.84 -3.58 4.79
CA PHE A 118 5.00 -3.16 4.02
C PHE A 118 5.54 -4.29 3.15
N VAL A 119 6.05 -3.92 1.97
CA VAL A 119 6.56 -4.86 0.98
C VAL A 119 7.90 -4.34 0.48
N ASP A 120 8.88 -5.23 0.32
CA ASP A 120 10.18 -4.88 -0.26
C ASP A 120 10.11 -4.88 -1.79
N LYS A 121 11.21 -4.54 -2.45
CA LYS A 121 11.25 -4.46 -3.93
C LYS A 121 11.03 -5.80 -4.62
N ASN A 122 11.18 -6.91 -3.91
CA ASN A 122 10.99 -8.26 -4.45
C ASN A 122 9.57 -8.80 -4.20
N GLY A 123 8.68 -7.97 -3.61
CA GLY A 123 7.33 -8.39 -3.30
C GLY A 123 7.17 -9.13 -1.99
N ASN A 124 8.22 -9.23 -1.19
CA ASN A 124 8.15 -9.88 0.11
C ASN A 124 7.53 -8.96 1.14
N ILE A 125 6.60 -9.50 1.93
CA ILE A 125 6.01 -8.76 3.05
C ILE A 125 7.05 -8.68 4.16
N VAL A 126 7.35 -7.47 4.61
CA VAL A 126 8.38 -7.19 5.60
C VAL A 126 7.81 -6.38 6.74
N GLY A 127 8.46 -6.45 7.90
CA GLY A 127 8.07 -5.65 9.05
C GLY A 127 6.72 -6.04 9.64
N GLU A 128 6.09 -5.07 10.27
CA GLU A 128 4.84 -5.28 10.99
C GLU A 128 3.62 -4.87 10.18
N THR A 129 2.44 -5.36 10.57
CA THR A 129 1.14 -4.93 10.05
C THR A 129 0.54 -3.94 11.05
N TYR A 130 -0.02 -2.86 10.53
CA TYR A 130 -0.58 -1.78 11.34
C TYR A 130 -2.07 -1.65 11.09
N SER A 131 -2.85 -1.67 12.14
CA SER A 131 -4.30 -1.47 12.08
C SER A 131 -4.64 -0.06 12.57
N GLY A 132 -5.59 0.58 11.90
CA GLY A 132 -6.06 1.91 12.27
C GLY A 132 -5.28 3.04 11.62
N SER A 133 -5.88 4.23 11.65
CA SER A 133 -5.30 5.44 11.06
C SER A 133 -4.30 6.09 12.03
N ARG A 134 -3.35 6.82 11.45
CA ARG A 134 -2.33 7.52 12.22
C ARG A 134 -2.05 8.89 11.60
N SER A 135 -1.45 9.76 12.40
CA SER A 135 -1.00 11.06 11.94
C SER A 135 0.22 10.94 11.02
N LEU A 136 0.54 12.03 10.32
CA LEU A 136 1.73 12.08 9.48
C LEU A 136 2.99 11.78 10.30
N GLU A 137 3.11 12.38 11.48
CA GLU A 137 4.29 12.20 12.34
C GLU A 137 4.46 10.75 12.78
N GLU A 138 3.37 10.11 13.16
CA GLU A 138 3.38 8.70 13.55
C GLU A 138 3.79 7.82 12.37
N TRP A 139 3.24 8.07 11.18
CA TRP A 139 3.60 7.32 9.98
C TRP A 139 5.05 7.53 9.57
N GLU A 140 5.58 8.75 9.67
CA GLU A 140 6.99 9.02 9.39
C GLU A 140 7.90 8.19 10.29
N GLU A 141 7.59 8.12 11.57
CA GLU A 141 8.35 7.33 12.53
C GLU A 141 8.31 5.85 12.19
N ILE A 142 7.11 5.34 11.90
CA ILE A 142 6.92 3.93 11.52
C ILE A 142 7.69 3.59 10.25
N VAL A 143 7.56 4.41 9.21
CA VAL A 143 8.23 4.18 7.92
C VAL A 143 9.75 4.19 8.11
N ASN A 144 10.28 5.13 8.86
CA ASN A 144 11.71 5.18 9.14
C ASN A 144 12.19 3.92 9.90
N THR A 145 11.42 3.46 10.87
CA THR A 145 11.72 2.24 11.63
C THR A 145 11.72 1.01 10.72
N GLU A 146 10.70 0.89 9.85
CA GLU A 146 10.60 -0.23 8.93
C GLU A 146 11.72 -0.20 7.88
N LEU A 147 12.06 0.97 7.38
CA LEU A 147 13.15 1.14 6.41
C LEU A 147 14.50 0.77 7.03
N GLU A 148 14.77 1.20 8.26
CA GLU A 148 15.99 0.85 8.98
C GLU A 148 16.06 -0.65 9.24
N GLY A 149 14.94 -1.26 9.63
CA GLY A 149 14.86 -2.70 9.82
C GLY A 149 15.16 -3.48 8.54
N LEU A 150 14.63 -3.01 7.41
CA LEU A 150 14.88 -3.62 6.10
C LEU A 150 16.37 -3.54 5.72
N LYS A 151 17.00 -2.39 5.93
CA LYS A 151 18.43 -2.21 5.65
C LYS A 151 19.31 -3.08 6.54
N ALA A 152 18.96 -3.20 7.82
CA ALA A 152 19.70 -4.06 8.75
C ALA A 152 19.60 -5.53 8.35
N ASP A 153 18.42 -5.98 7.92
CA ASP A 153 18.22 -7.35 7.44
C ASP A 153 19.01 -7.62 6.17
N GLN A 154 19.05 -6.66 5.24
CA GLN A 154 19.84 -6.78 4.01
C GLN A 154 21.35 -6.86 4.30
N GLU A 155 21.85 -6.05 5.19
CA GLU A 155 23.26 -6.10 5.62
C GLU A 155 23.61 -7.43 6.26
N LYS A 156 22.69 -7.99 7.04
CA LYS A 156 22.85 -9.28 7.68
C LYS A 156 22.91 -10.42 6.66
N GLU A 157 22.02 -10.39 5.65
CA GLU A 157 22.00 -11.35 4.55
C GLU A 157 23.30 -11.27 3.74
N ASP A 158 23.77 -10.07 3.43
CA ASP A 158 25.01 -9.86 2.69
C ASP A 158 26.22 -10.32 3.50
N GLY A 159 26.18 -10.16 4.81
CA GLY A 159 27.20 -10.66 5.73
C GLY A 159 27.27 -12.19 5.78
N GLU A 160 26.13 -12.87 5.71
CA GLU A 160 26.05 -14.34 5.70
C GLU A 160 26.53 -14.97 4.40
N LYS A 161 26.49 -14.23 3.29
CA LYS A 161 26.95 -14.70 1.98
C LYS A 161 28.46 -14.60 1.80
N LYS A 162 29.15 -13.99 2.74
CA LYS A 162 30.59 -13.91 2.77
C LYS A 162 31.18 -15.06 3.58
#